data_189d1ae86be376d5889cd0ce6a889708
#
_entry.id   189d1ae86be376d5889cd0ce6a889708
#
_cell.length_a   1.000
_cell.length_b   1.000
_cell.length_c   1.000
_cell.angle_alpha   90.00
_cell.angle_beta   90.00
_cell.angle_gamma   90.00
#
_symmetry.space_group_name_H-M   'P 1'
#
loop_
_entity.id
_entity.type
_entity.pdbx_description
1 polymer ?
#
loop_
_entity_poly.entity_id
_entity_poly.type
_entity_poly.pdbx_seq_one_letter_code
_entity_poly.pdbx_strand_id
1 'polypeptide(L)'
;MAIATFSTTDDGLKPSQQDRGHYVVDVSLEDDAPWIPYADGVWIQMCRFNVTTGGFTVVLKGLPGSKIGVHYHTGTVHGFTLRGHWRYLEHDWIAKPGTFIFEPAGEAHTLVITDDSPEPAIIFFVIDGALVYLDKPVNGTFAGYEDGFSALELSRKFYREAGLDVAALDLRIR
;
A
#
# COMPACT_ATOMS: atom_id res chain seq x y z
N MET A 1 -34.40 -17.01 -12.04
CA MET A 1 -32.98 -17.39 -12.17
C MET A 1 -32.44 -17.55 -10.76
N ALA A 2 -32.18 -18.79 -10.32
CA ALA A 2 -31.67 -19.02 -8.98
C ALA A 2 -30.20 -18.60 -8.95
N ILE A 3 -29.85 -17.66 -8.08
CA ILE A 3 -28.45 -17.36 -7.76
C ILE A 3 -27.91 -18.61 -7.07
N ALA A 4 -26.84 -19.20 -7.62
CA ALA A 4 -26.15 -20.29 -6.96
C ALA A 4 -25.70 -19.82 -5.58
N THR A 5 -26.38 -20.26 -4.54
CA THR A 5 -25.91 -20.08 -3.17
C THR A 5 -24.76 -21.07 -2.99
N PHE A 6 -23.56 -20.56 -2.76
CA PHE A 6 -22.49 -21.40 -2.26
C PHE A 6 -22.91 -21.88 -0.88
N SER A 7 -23.31 -23.15 -0.81
CA SER A 7 -23.54 -23.78 0.48
C SER A 7 -22.22 -23.87 1.21
N THR A 8 -22.07 -23.10 2.27
CA THR A 8 -21.11 -23.47 3.29
C THR A 8 -21.65 -24.76 3.91
N THR A 9 -20.84 -25.81 3.95
CA THR A 9 -21.17 -27.02 4.71
C THR A 9 -21.39 -26.61 6.18
N ASP A 10 -22.15 -27.38 6.93
CA ASP A 10 -22.39 -27.15 8.38
C ASP A 10 -21.09 -27.01 9.17
N ASP A 11 -19.98 -27.46 8.60
CA ASP A 11 -18.64 -27.36 9.16
C ASP A 11 -17.98 -26.00 8.94
N GLY A 12 -18.65 -25.08 8.23
CA GLY A 12 -18.13 -23.75 7.94
C GLY A 12 -16.98 -23.76 6.93
N LEU A 13 -16.05 -22.85 7.12
CA LEU A 13 -14.86 -22.72 6.29
C LEU A 13 -13.90 -23.89 6.50
N LYS A 14 -13.15 -24.26 5.46
CA LYS A 14 -12.05 -25.24 5.61
C LYS A 14 -11.10 -24.76 6.71
N PRO A 15 -10.42 -25.67 7.45
CA PRO A 15 -9.51 -25.28 8.53
C PRO A 15 -8.51 -24.19 8.14
N SER A 16 -7.92 -24.27 6.94
CA SER A 16 -7.02 -23.23 6.42
C SER A 16 -7.70 -21.87 6.18
N GLN A 17 -9.01 -21.84 6.03
CA GLN A 17 -9.79 -20.60 5.89
C GLN A 17 -10.28 -20.09 7.23
N GLN A 18 -10.51 -20.97 8.21
CA GLN A 18 -10.84 -20.59 9.58
C GLN A 18 -9.65 -19.88 10.25
N ASP A 19 -8.43 -20.38 10.02
CA ASP A 19 -7.22 -19.78 10.58
C ASP A 19 -6.89 -18.42 9.94
N ARG A 20 -7.42 -18.15 8.75
CA ARG A 20 -7.20 -16.92 7.98
C ARG A 20 -8.52 -16.23 7.63
N GLY A 21 -9.47 -16.19 8.57
CA GLY A 21 -10.75 -15.54 8.40
C GLY A 21 -10.63 -14.05 8.03
N HIS A 22 -11.76 -13.41 7.78
CA HIS A 22 -11.79 -11.96 7.61
C HIS A 22 -11.30 -11.26 8.89
N TYR A 23 -10.72 -10.08 8.72
CA TYR A 23 -10.33 -9.20 9.82
C TYR A 23 -10.77 -7.77 9.51
N VAL A 24 -10.88 -6.97 10.55
CA VAL A 24 -11.17 -5.55 10.45
C VAL A 24 -9.98 -4.80 11.05
N VAL A 25 -9.50 -3.80 10.35
CA VAL A 25 -8.43 -2.91 10.79
C VAL A 25 -8.90 -1.48 10.58
N ASP A 26 -8.94 -0.73 11.65
CA ASP A 26 -9.16 0.70 11.57
C ASP A 26 -7.84 1.39 11.20
N VAL A 27 -7.89 2.22 10.16
CA VAL A 27 -6.80 3.08 9.74
C VAL A 27 -7.22 4.52 10.00
N SER A 28 -6.60 5.15 11.00
CA SER A 28 -6.83 6.56 11.27
C SER A 28 -6.13 7.40 10.22
N LEU A 29 -6.83 8.40 9.68
CA LEU A 29 -6.27 9.37 8.74
C LEU A 29 -5.75 10.63 9.44
N GLU A 30 -5.82 10.67 10.76
CA GLU A 30 -5.39 11.82 11.57
C GLU A 30 -3.87 11.77 11.84
N ASP A 31 -3.31 12.92 12.20
CA ASP A 31 -1.85 13.07 12.34
C ASP A 31 -1.26 12.31 13.54
N ASP A 32 -2.06 12.01 14.56
CA ASP A 32 -1.66 11.26 15.76
C ASP A 32 -1.67 9.73 15.57
N ALA A 33 -2.07 9.25 14.40
CA ALA A 33 -2.02 7.83 14.07
C ALA A 33 -0.58 7.30 14.00
N PRO A 34 -0.37 5.98 14.13
CA PRO A 34 0.96 5.38 14.04
C PRO A 34 1.46 5.33 12.59
N TRP A 35 1.77 6.50 12.04
CA TRP A 35 2.32 6.65 10.71
C TRP A 35 3.78 6.19 10.67
N ILE A 36 4.05 5.14 9.91
CA ILE A 36 5.39 4.59 9.72
C ILE A 36 6.15 5.48 8.74
N PRO A 37 7.29 6.08 9.11
CA PRO A 37 8.12 6.82 8.16
C PRO A 37 8.57 5.92 7.00
N TYR A 38 8.43 6.42 5.78
CA TYR A 38 8.69 5.65 4.57
C TYR A 38 9.73 6.31 3.65
N ALA A 39 9.52 7.56 3.29
CA ALA A 39 10.43 8.40 2.56
C ALA A 39 10.39 9.82 3.14
N ASP A 40 11.22 10.73 2.63
CA ASP A 40 11.22 12.12 3.08
C ASP A 40 9.86 12.78 2.78
N GLY A 41 9.15 13.20 3.84
CA GLY A 41 7.79 13.72 3.74
C GLY A 41 6.71 12.69 3.38
N VAL A 42 7.00 11.38 3.47
CA VAL A 42 6.06 10.31 3.17
C VAL A 42 5.99 9.30 4.32
N TRP A 43 4.77 8.90 4.68
CA TRP A 43 4.48 7.91 5.72
C TRP A 43 3.44 6.91 5.22
N ILE A 44 3.41 5.75 5.87
CA ILE A 44 2.47 4.68 5.52
C ILE A 44 1.78 4.09 6.76
N GLN A 45 0.60 3.53 6.55
CA GLN A 45 -0.06 2.60 7.46
C GLN A 45 -0.43 1.34 6.69
N MET A 46 -0.02 0.20 7.22
CA MET A 46 -0.26 -1.08 6.55
C MET A 46 -1.64 -1.63 6.88
N CYS A 47 -2.39 -2.02 5.87
CA CYS A 47 -3.68 -2.71 6.02
C CYS A 47 -3.52 -4.24 5.89
N ARG A 48 -2.62 -4.70 5.04
CA ARG A 48 -2.38 -6.13 4.79
C ARG A 48 -0.94 -6.39 4.36
N PHE A 49 -0.39 -7.50 4.83
CA PHE A 49 0.84 -8.11 4.33
C PHE A 49 0.48 -9.44 3.65
N ASN A 50 0.60 -9.52 2.34
CA ASN A 50 0.34 -10.75 1.60
C ASN A 50 1.64 -11.57 1.50
N VAL A 51 1.85 -12.45 2.46
CA VAL A 51 3.04 -13.31 2.50
C VAL A 51 2.94 -14.53 1.58
N THR A 52 1.85 -14.65 0.82
CA THR A 52 1.67 -15.71 -0.18
C THR A 52 2.17 -15.26 -1.55
N THR A 53 1.88 -14.00 -1.94
CA THR A 53 2.24 -13.45 -3.25
C THR A 53 3.28 -12.33 -3.19
N GLY A 54 3.65 -11.87 -1.98
CA GLY A 54 4.57 -10.76 -1.76
C GLY A 54 3.93 -9.37 -1.86
N GLY A 55 2.63 -9.29 -2.16
CA GLY A 55 1.93 -8.01 -2.24
C GLY A 55 1.57 -7.43 -0.87
N PHE A 56 1.04 -6.20 -0.86
CA PHE A 56 0.57 -5.55 0.37
C PHE A 56 -0.53 -4.53 0.08
N THR A 57 -1.23 -4.13 1.14
CA THR A 57 -2.25 -3.08 1.07
C THR A 57 -1.90 -2.00 2.07
N VAL A 58 -1.89 -0.75 1.63
CA VAL A 58 -1.32 0.36 2.37
C VAL A 58 -2.15 1.63 2.20
N VAL A 59 -2.19 2.46 3.25
CA VAL A 59 -2.54 3.88 3.15
C VAL A 59 -1.26 4.69 3.22
N LEU A 60 -1.02 5.50 2.22
CA LEU A 60 0.11 6.40 2.10
C LEU A 60 -0.33 7.83 2.42
N LYS A 61 0.49 8.55 3.20
CA LYS A 61 0.38 9.99 3.42
C LYS A 61 1.65 10.66 2.92
N GLY A 62 1.50 11.71 2.09
CA GLY A 62 2.62 12.48 1.58
C GLY A 62 2.37 13.98 1.67
N LEU A 63 3.39 14.74 2.12
CA LEU A 63 3.35 16.21 2.12
C LEU A 63 3.47 16.76 0.69
N PRO A 64 2.90 17.95 0.40
CA PRO A 64 3.16 18.64 -0.86
C PRO A 64 4.65 18.71 -1.18
N GLY A 65 5.04 18.39 -2.42
CA GLY A 65 6.43 18.34 -2.89
C GLY A 65 7.18 17.04 -2.56
N SER A 66 6.65 16.17 -1.70
CA SER A 66 7.27 14.87 -1.41
C SER A 66 7.13 13.89 -2.57
N LYS A 67 8.02 12.88 -2.60
CA LYS A 67 8.04 11.89 -3.67
C LYS A 67 8.49 10.51 -3.20
N ILE A 68 8.03 9.49 -3.90
CA ILE A 68 8.60 8.14 -3.87
C ILE A 68 9.47 7.98 -5.12
N GLY A 69 10.68 7.49 -4.94
CA GLY A 69 11.65 7.29 -6.02
C GLY A 69 11.12 6.43 -7.17
N VAL A 70 11.84 6.45 -8.27
CA VAL A 70 11.47 5.67 -9.47
C VAL A 70 11.34 4.21 -9.13
N HIS A 71 10.22 3.61 -9.47
CA HIS A 71 9.94 2.19 -9.27
C HIS A 71 8.97 1.66 -10.30
N TYR A 72 8.91 0.34 -10.43
CA TYR A 72 7.83 -0.36 -11.12
C TYR A 72 7.28 -1.47 -10.23
N HIS A 73 6.07 -1.92 -10.51
CA HIS A 73 5.42 -3.01 -9.79
C HIS A 73 5.56 -4.33 -10.54
N THR A 74 5.79 -5.43 -9.83
CA THR A 74 5.84 -6.78 -10.42
C THR A 74 4.46 -7.39 -10.63
N GLY A 75 3.43 -6.81 -10.04
CA GLY A 75 2.02 -7.13 -10.20
C GLY A 75 1.19 -5.86 -10.46
N THR A 76 -0.12 -6.00 -10.45
CA THR A 76 -1.05 -4.87 -10.63
C THR A 76 -1.18 -4.01 -9.38
N VAL A 77 -1.51 -2.74 -9.56
CA VAL A 77 -1.84 -1.82 -8.46
C VAL A 77 -3.21 -1.20 -8.69
N HIS A 78 -3.97 -1.10 -7.62
CA HIS A 78 -5.20 -0.32 -7.58
C HIS A 78 -5.01 0.79 -6.54
N GLY A 79 -5.15 2.03 -6.96
CA GLY A 79 -5.06 3.19 -6.09
C GLY A 79 -6.36 3.96 -6.01
N PHE A 80 -6.68 4.49 -4.82
CA PHE A 80 -7.82 5.37 -4.63
C PHE A 80 -7.41 6.58 -3.79
N THR A 81 -7.59 7.77 -4.33
CA THR A 81 -7.24 9.02 -3.66
C THR A 81 -8.31 9.42 -2.66
N LEU A 82 -7.92 9.56 -1.41
CA LEU A 82 -8.80 10.00 -0.31
C LEU A 82 -8.71 11.51 -0.06
N ARG A 83 -7.48 12.06 -0.07
CA ARG A 83 -7.20 13.49 0.16
C ARG A 83 -6.05 13.97 -0.71
N GLY A 84 -5.93 15.27 -0.91
CA GLY A 84 -4.82 15.93 -1.59
C GLY A 84 -4.73 15.64 -3.09
N HIS A 85 -3.62 16.06 -3.68
CA HIS A 85 -3.35 15.91 -5.10
C HIS A 85 -1.98 15.26 -5.33
N TRP A 86 -1.93 14.33 -6.28
CA TRP A 86 -0.69 13.64 -6.63
C TRP A 86 -0.70 13.20 -8.10
N ARG A 87 0.45 12.81 -8.62
CA ARG A 87 0.61 12.26 -9.97
C ARG A 87 1.84 11.38 -10.09
N TYR A 88 1.99 10.72 -11.21
CA TYR A 88 3.29 10.23 -11.67
C TYR A 88 3.95 11.28 -12.57
N LEU A 89 5.27 11.49 -12.43
CA LEU A 89 6.00 12.47 -13.25
C LEU A 89 5.91 12.14 -14.74
N GLU A 90 5.80 10.87 -15.06
CA GLU A 90 5.75 10.31 -16.41
C GLU A 90 4.37 10.46 -17.08
N HIS A 91 3.37 10.99 -16.36
CA HIS A 91 2.00 11.17 -16.86
C HIS A 91 1.48 12.60 -16.68
N ASP A 92 0.54 13.01 -17.52
CA ASP A 92 -0.04 14.37 -17.52
C ASP A 92 -1.26 14.52 -16.59
N TRP A 93 -1.82 13.43 -16.07
CA TRP A 93 -2.97 13.48 -15.19
C TRP A 93 -2.60 13.88 -13.76
N ILE A 94 -3.55 14.46 -13.04
CA ILE A 94 -3.46 14.71 -11.60
C ILE A 94 -4.61 13.97 -10.92
N ALA A 95 -4.29 13.09 -9.99
CA ALA A 95 -5.25 12.42 -9.13
C ALA A 95 -5.70 13.36 -8.00
N LYS A 96 -7.00 13.37 -7.74
CA LYS A 96 -7.67 14.19 -6.72
C LYS A 96 -8.59 13.29 -5.88
N PRO A 97 -9.15 13.77 -4.75
CA PRO A 97 -10.10 12.96 -3.98
C PRO A 97 -11.20 12.36 -4.86
N GLY A 98 -11.36 11.02 -4.76
CA GLY A 98 -12.27 10.23 -5.60
C GLY A 98 -11.65 9.67 -6.89
N THR A 99 -10.40 10.01 -7.23
CA THR A 99 -9.72 9.40 -8.37
C THR A 99 -9.32 7.97 -8.07
N PHE A 100 -9.72 7.05 -8.95
CA PHE A 100 -9.24 5.67 -9.00
C PHE A 100 -8.19 5.53 -10.09
N ILE A 101 -7.12 4.81 -9.83
CA ILE A 101 -6.11 4.42 -10.81
C ILE A 101 -5.94 2.90 -10.85
N PHE A 102 -5.59 2.41 -12.00
CA PHE A 102 -5.12 1.05 -12.23
C PHE A 102 -3.75 1.11 -12.90
N GLU A 103 -2.82 0.33 -12.39
CA GLU A 103 -1.46 0.24 -12.92
C GLU A 103 -1.20 -1.19 -13.38
N PRO A 104 -0.83 -1.41 -14.64
CA PRO A 104 -0.32 -2.69 -15.07
C PRO A 104 1.08 -2.94 -14.48
N ALA A 105 1.48 -4.20 -14.40
CA ALA A 105 2.84 -4.53 -14.01
C ALA A 105 3.87 -4.01 -15.02
N GLY A 106 5.05 -3.60 -14.53
CA GLY A 106 6.24 -3.32 -15.35
C GLY A 106 6.39 -1.88 -15.84
N GLU A 107 5.42 -0.99 -15.62
CA GLU A 107 5.57 0.42 -15.94
C GLU A 107 6.37 1.14 -14.85
N ALA A 108 7.49 1.77 -15.22
CA ALA A 108 8.31 2.53 -14.28
C ALA A 108 7.83 3.97 -14.17
N HIS A 109 7.65 4.43 -12.93
CA HIS A 109 7.12 5.77 -12.64
C HIS A 109 7.66 6.33 -11.31
N THR A 110 7.45 7.62 -11.12
CA THR A 110 7.83 8.38 -9.93
C THR A 110 6.58 9.02 -9.34
N LEU A 111 6.16 8.59 -8.16
CA LEU A 111 5.03 9.21 -7.45
C LEU A 111 5.45 10.55 -6.85
N VAL A 112 4.67 11.58 -7.10
CA VAL A 112 4.88 12.93 -6.55
C VAL A 112 3.57 13.47 -6.00
N ILE A 113 3.62 13.97 -4.78
CA ILE A 113 2.56 14.84 -4.26
C ILE A 113 2.77 16.22 -4.84
N THR A 114 1.77 16.77 -5.53
CA THR A 114 1.94 18.05 -6.22
C THR A 114 2.23 19.18 -5.23
N ASP A 115 3.09 20.13 -5.62
CA ASP A 115 3.44 21.27 -4.75
C ASP A 115 2.24 22.14 -4.41
N ASP A 116 1.24 22.19 -5.29
CA ASP A 116 -0.02 22.92 -5.12
C ASP A 116 -1.14 22.10 -4.47
N SER A 117 -0.82 20.89 -3.95
CA SER A 117 -1.81 20.12 -3.20
C SER A 117 -2.30 20.92 -1.99
N PRO A 118 -3.61 21.08 -1.81
CA PRO A 118 -4.17 21.94 -0.74
C PRO A 118 -3.94 21.37 0.66
N GLU A 119 -3.60 20.11 0.75
CA GLU A 119 -3.37 19.35 1.98
C GLU A 119 -2.47 18.15 1.70
N PRO A 120 -1.93 17.47 2.72
CA PRO A 120 -1.22 16.20 2.51
C PRO A 120 -2.08 15.22 1.74
N ALA A 121 -1.50 14.59 0.72
CA ALA A 121 -2.22 13.56 -0.02
C ALA A 121 -2.34 12.29 0.83
N ILE A 122 -3.52 11.68 0.82
CA ILE A 122 -3.79 10.37 1.40
C ILE A 122 -4.33 9.47 0.31
N ILE A 123 -3.63 8.35 0.10
CA ILE A 123 -3.90 7.44 -1.00
C ILE A 123 -3.97 6.02 -0.45
N PHE A 124 -5.02 5.30 -0.78
CA PHE A 124 -5.14 3.87 -0.49
C PHE A 124 -4.66 3.07 -1.69
N PHE A 125 -3.72 2.14 -1.47
CA PHE A 125 -3.21 1.26 -2.50
C PHE A 125 -3.39 -0.21 -2.16
N VAL A 126 -3.80 -1.00 -3.15
CA VAL A 126 -3.71 -2.46 -3.16
C VAL A 126 -2.64 -2.82 -4.18
N ILE A 127 -1.56 -3.42 -3.73
CA ILE A 127 -0.37 -3.73 -4.52
C ILE A 127 -0.20 -5.24 -4.58
N ASP A 128 -0.23 -5.78 -5.78
CA ASP A 128 0.06 -7.19 -6.03
C ASP A 128 1.53 -7.36 -6.39
N GLY A 129 2.27 -8.18 -5.63
CA GLY A 129 3.72 -8.36 -5.81
C GLY A 129 4.55 -7.22 -5.19
N ALA A 130 5.72 -6.98 -5.72
CA ALA A 130 6.73 -6.08 -5.18
C ALA A 130 6.81 -4.75 -5.94
N LEU A 131 7.33 -3.72 -5.26
CA LEU A 131 7.94 -2.55 -5.89
C LEU A 131 9.41 -2.84 -6.14
N VAL A 132 9.89 -2.55 -7.33
CA VAL A 132 11.31 -2.62 -7.68
C VAL A 132 11.80 -1.21 -7.99
N TYR A 133 12.69 -0.71 -7.14
CA TYR A 133 13.27 0.63 -7.28
C TYR A 133 14.38 0.65 -8.32
N LEU A 134 14.41 1.72 -9.09
CA LEU A 134 15.40 1.99 -10.12
C LEU A 134 16.07 3.35 -9.85
N ASP A 135 17.28 3.54 -10.37
CA ASP A 135 17.99 4.83 -10.32
C ASP A 135 17.39 5.85 -11.30
N LYS A 136 16.67 5.40 -12.35
CA LYS A 136 15.99 6.23 -13.36
C LYS A 136 14.89 5.44 -14.08
N PRO A 137 13.88 6.11 -14.70
CA PRO A 137 12.72 5.43 -15.27
C PRO A 137 13.00 4.66 -16.57
N VAL A 138 14.00 5.09 -17.35
CA VAL A 138 14.36 4.45 -18.63
C VAL A 138 15.77 3.89 -18.56
N ASN A 139 15.93 2.60 -18.85
CA ASN A 139 17.22 1.89 -18.74
C ASN A 139 17.85 2.05 -17.35
N GLY A 140 17.01 2.10 -16.31
CA GLY A 140 17.47 2.19 -14.93
C GLY A 140 18.11 0.91 -14.44
N THR A 141 19.03 1.05 -13.49
CA THR A 141 19.63 -0.07 -12.76
C THR A 141 18.86 -0.33 -11.46
N PHE A 142 18.88 -1.57 -11.02
CA PHE A 142 18.26 -1.99 -9.76
C PHE A 142 18.84 -1.20 -8.58
N ALA A 143 17.97 -0.60 -7.78
CA ALA A 143 18.31 0.17 -6.58
C ALA A 143 17.78 -0.44 -5.28
N GLY A 144 16.83 -1.35 -5.36
CA GLY A 144 16.22 -2.00 -4.21
C GLY A 144 14.83 -2.54 -4.53
N TYR A 145 14.19 -3.17 -3.57
CA TYR A 145 12.80 -3.60 -3.70
C TYR A 145 12.07 -3.50 -2.37
N GLU A 146 10.75 -3.51 -2.45
CA GLU A 146 9.85 -3.66 -1.32
C GLU A 146 8.72 -4.62 -1.67
N ASP A 147 8.39 -5.49 -0.74
CA ASP A 147 7.31 -6.44 -0.84
C ASP A 147 6.58 -6.61 0.50
N GLY A 148 5.60 -7.50 0.58
CA GLY A 148 4.84 -7.76 1.79
C GLY A 148 5.71 -8.23 2.97
N PHE A 149 6.86 -8.86 2.71
CA PHE A 149 7.77 -9.32 3.76
C PHE A 149 8.61 -8.17 4.30
N SER A 150 9.25 -7.39 3.42
CA SER A 150 10.05 -6.23 3.81
C SER A 150 9.21 -5.15 4.48
N ALA A 151 7.97 -4.91 3.99
CA ALA A 151 7.00 -4.02 4.61
C ALA A 151 6.59 -4.48 6.02
N LEU A 152 6.45 -5.80 6.24
CA LEU A 152 6.19 -6.36 7.57
C LEU A 152 7.37 -6.12 8.52
N GLU A 153 8.60 -6.34 8.07
CA GLU A 153 9.79 -6.11 8.90
C GLU A 153 9.97 -4.63 9.23
N LEU A 154 9.77 -3.72 8.28
CA LEU A 154 9.75 -2.27 8.51
C LEU A 154 8.71 -1.90 9.58
N SER A 155 7.49 -2.43 9.46
CA SER A 155 6.40 -2.17 10.40
C SER A 155 6.72 -2.70 11.80
N ARG A 156 7.23 -3.93 11.91
CA ARG A 156 7.63 -4.53 13.19
C ARG A 156 8.74 -3.74 13.86
N LYS A 157 9.71 -3.26 13.09
CA LYS A 157 10.79 -2.39 13.62
C LYS A 157 10.20 -1.11 14.19
N PHE A 158 9.39 -0.39 13.43
CA PHE A 158 8.75 0.85 13.88
C PHE A 158 7.89 0.64 15.12
N TYR A 159 7.05 -0.41 15.16
CA TYR A 159 6.19 -0.70 16.30
C TYR A 159 7.00 -0.96 17.57
N ARG A 160 8.10 -1.72 17.49
CA ARG A 160 9.00 -1.93 18.64
C ARG A 160 9.62 -0.63 19.14
N GLU A 161 10.14 0.21 18.21
CA GLU A 161 10.79 1.48 18.54
C GLU A 161 9.82 2.51 19.14
N ALA A 162 8.56 2.48 18.67
CA ALA A 162 7.48 3.34 19.16
C ALA A 162 6.76 2.80 20.42
N GLY A 163 7.12 1.62 20.90
CA GLY A 163 6.46 1.00 22.06
C GLY A 163 5.02 0.53 21.79
N LEU A 164 4.70 0.27 20.52
CA LEU A 164 3.40 -0.21 20.09
C LEU A 164 3.31 -1.75 20.12
N ASP A 165 2.09 -2.28 20.17
CA ASP A 165 1.85 -3.72 20.17
C ASP A 165 2.20 -4.33 18.80
N VAL A 166 3.34 -5.01 18.73
CA VAL A 166 3.81 -5.70 17.50
C VAL A 166 2.85 -6.83 17.09
N ALA A 167 2.19 -7.50 18.04
CA ALA A 167 1.29 -8.60 17.75
C ALA A 167 0.02 -8.12 16.98
N ALA A 168 -0.33 -6.85 17.08
CA ALA A 168 -1.41 -6.26 16.29
C ALA A 168 -1.15 -6.33 14.76
N LEU A 169 0.11 -6.47 14.34
CA LEU A 169 0.45 -6.65 12.93
C LEU A 169 0.14 -8.07 12.42
N ASP A 170 0.16 -9.07 13.29
CA ASP A 170 -0.05 -10.48 12.89
C ASP A 170 -1.46 -10.71 12.33
N LEU A 171 -2.45 -9.93 12.79
CA LEU A 171 -3.81 -9.94 12.23
C LEU A 171 -3.86 -9.54 10.76
N ARG A 172 -2.86 -8.82 10.27
CA ARG A 172 -2.77 -8.28 8.89
C ARG A 172 -2.01 -9.20 7.93
N ILE A 173 -1.43 -10.29 8.43
CA ILE A 173 -0.67 -11.26 7.62
C ILE A 173 -1.63 -12.22 6.92
N ARG A 174 -1.54 -12.35 5.57
CA ARG A 174 -2.39 -13.21 4.75
C ARG A 174 -1.59 -13.92 3.65
#